data_3c83e23c96bbe2776d7a051ef3d852e9
#
_entry.id   3c83e23c96bbe2776d7a051ef3d852e9
#
_cell.length_a   1.000
_cell.length_b   1.000
_cell.length_c   1.000
_cell.angle_alpha   90.00
_cell.angle_beta   90.00
_cell.angle_gamma   90.00
#
_symmetry.space_group_name_H-M   'P 1'
#
loop_
_entity.id
_entity.type
_entity.pdbx_description
1 polymer ?
#
loop_
_entity_poly.entity_id
_entity_poly.type
_entity_poly.pdbx_seq_one_letter_code
_entity_poly.pdbx_strand_id
1 'polypeptide(L)'
;LKDEAHSWSVCVDCHGQGKKSRRVRKKVKLRYQKALDLFNKTKSQGAPPQNPKASLYTCVSCSGSGLIANDNHPLVHIGNYPKLAIIGGGIGGVALAVACLHRGIPFTLFERDSAFHTRSQGYGLTLQQASKAIEGLGLLSLKKGVVSTRHVVHNTAGKIIGEWGFRKWVQLHEQTLPKRRNIHISRQSLRLALLEQLGQCDVVKWDHQLIDFKEAKDCGIDLYFKVKGEIYNLKADLL
;
A
#
# COMPACT_ATOMS: atom_id res chain seq x y z
N LEU A 1 10.15 24.70 -9.19
CA LEU A 1 8.83 24.08 -9.20
C LEU A 1 8.43 23.89 -7.74
N LYS A 2 7.49 24.70 -7.26
CA LYS A 2 6.87 24.52 -5.94
C LYS A 2 6.14 23.17 -6.01
N ASP A 3 6.47 22.23 -5.14
CA ASP A 3 5.67 21.04 -4.87
C ASP A 3 4.34 21.55 -4.28
N GLU A 4 3.36 21.77 -5.10
CA GLU A 4 2.00 22.02 -4.65
C GLU A 4 1.55 20.75 -3.95
N ALA A 5 1.10 20.87 -2.72
CA ALA A 5 0.56 19.76 -1.94
C ALA A 5 -0.76 19.36 -2.59
N HIS A 6 -0.71 18.41 -3.50
CA HIS A 6 -1.91 17.83 -4.10
C HIS A 6 -2.49 16.80 -3.15
N SER A 7 -3.78 16.96 -2.88
CA SER A 7 -4.59 15.89 -2.29
C SER A 7 -4.88 14.83 -3.35
N TRP A 8 -5.14 13.61 -2.89
CA TRP A 8 -5.40 12.48 -3.78
C TRP A 8 -6.75 11.85 -3.50
N SER A 9 -7.42 11.40 -4.55
CA SER A 9 -8.56 10.51 -4.45
C SER A 9 -8.37 9.26 -5.31
N VAL A 10 -9.08 8.21 -4.96
CA VAL A 10 -9.05 6.97 -5.74
C VAL A 10 -9.67 7.20 -7.11
N CYS A 11 -9.00 6.75 -8.15
CA CYS A 11 -9.52 6.78 -9.50
C CYS A 11 -10.81 5.94 -9.60
N VAL A 12 -11.94 6.58 -9.90
CA VAL A 12 -13.25 5.92 -10.00
C VAL A 12 -13.31 4.89 -11.14
N ASP A 13 -12.57 5.12 -12.20
CA ASP A 13 -12.56 4.25 -13.38
C ASP A 13 -11.93 2.88 -13.16
N CYS A 14 -10.93 2.78 -12.32
CA CYS A 14 -10.23 1.54 -12.00
C CYS A 14 -10.33 1.16 -10.52
N HIS A 15 -11.09 1.90 -9.72
CA HIS A 15 -11.25 1.70 -8.28
C HIS A 15 -9.91 1.58 -7.53
N GLY A 16 -8.94 2.41 -7.89
CA GLY A 16 -7.62 2.44 -7.28
C GLY A 16 -6.64 1.37 -7.77
N GLN A 17 -7.03 0.50 -8.68
CA GLN A 17 -6.18 -0.60 -9.15
C GLN A 17 -5.10 -0.17 -10.16
N GLY A 18 -5.21 1.01 -10.75
CA GLY A 18 -4.33 1.49 -11.81
C GLY A 18 -4.45 0.70 -13.11
N LYS A 19 -5.23 -0.37 -13.11
CA LYS A 19 -5.42 -1.27 -14.26
C LYS A 19 -6.88 -1.62 -14.43
N LYS A 20 -7.27 -1.89 -15.68
CA LYS A 20 -8.59 -2.40 -16.04
C LYS A 20 -8.43 -3.75 -16.74
N SER A 21 -9.42 -4.64 -16.59
CA SER A 21 -9.44 -5.94 -17.27
C SER A 21 -10.12 -5.83 -18.62
N ARG A 22 -9.54 -6.43 -19.65
CA ARG A 22 -10.21 -6.64 -20.94
C ARG A 22 -11.20 -7.77 -20.82
N ARG A 23 -12.29 -7.68 -21.58
CA ARG A 23 -13.24 -8.79 -21.65
C ARG A 23 -12.57 -10.03 -22.25
N VAL A 24 -12.72 -11.18 -21.59
CA VAL A 24 -12.26 -12.46 -22.14
C VAL A 24 -13.01 -12.76 -23.44
N ARG A 25 -12.29 -13.07 -24.53
CA ARG A 25 -12.88 -13.34 -25.85
C ARG A 25 -13.87 -14.49 -25.79
N LYS A 26 -15.00 -14.38 -26.48
CA LYS A 26 -16.07 -15.42 -26.52
C LYS A 26 -15.51 -16.81 -26.84
N LYS A 27 -14.61 -16.94 -27.81
CA LYS A 27 -13.96 -18.20 -28.20
C LYS A 27 -13.18 -18.85 -27.05
N VAL A 28 -12.52 -18.05 -26.18
CA VAL A 28 -11.76 -18.55 -25.05
C VAL A 28 -12.70 -19.04 -23.95
N LYS A 29 -13.78 -18.29 -23.68
CA LYS A 29 -14.82 -18.71 -22.73
C LYS A 29 -15.47 -20.04 -23.15
N LEU A 30 -15.81 -20.16 -24.45
CA LEU A 30 -16.41 -21.37 -24.99
C LEU A 30 -15.47 -22.59 -24.87
N ARG A 31 -14.18 -22.41 -25.16
CA ARG A 31 -13.17 -23.47 -24.96
C ARG A 31 -13.09 -23.91 -23.51
N TYR A 32 -13.06 -22.96 -22.59
CA TYR A 32 -13.04 -23.25 -21.16
C TYR A 32 -14.29 -24.00 -20.72
N GLN A 33 -15.49 -23.57 -21.17
CA GLN A 33 -16.74 -24.24 -20.85
C GLN A 33 -16.76 -25.68 -21.35
N LYS A 34 -16.36 -25.92 -22.61
CA LYS A 34 -16.23 -27.29 -23.15
C LYS A 34 -15.26 -28.17 -22.37
N ALA A 35 -14.12 -27.60 -21.95
CA ALA A 35 -13.15 -28.34 -21.14
C ALA A 35 -13.72 -28.67 -19.74
N LEU A 36 -14.46 -27.74 -19.15
CA LEU A 36 -15.11 -27.93 -17.85
C LEU A 36 -16.21 -29.00 -17.94
N ASP A 37 -17.03 -28.97 -19.00
CA ASP A 37 -18.09 -29.94 -19.25
C ASP A 37 -17.48 -31.36 -19.45
N LEU A 38 -16.36 -31.45 -20.17
CA LEU A 38 -15.64 -32.72 -20.36
C LEU A 38 -15.07 -33.23 -19.03
N PHE A 39 -14.43 -32.38 -18.23
CA PHE A 39 -13.90 -32.71 -16.93
C PHE A 39 -14.98 -33.24 -15.98
N ASN A 40 -16.15 -32.61 -15.97
CA ASN A 40 -17.28 -33.04 -15.17
C ASN A 40 -17.84 -34.40 -15.65
N LYS A 41 -17.90 -34.64 -16.97
CA LYS A 41 -18.35 -35.94 -17.56
C LYS A 41 -17.40 -37.07 -17.27
N THR A 42 -16.09 -36.84 -17.21
CA THR A 42 -15.07 -37.82 -16.90
C THR A 42 -14.86 -38.07 -15.41
N LYS A 43 -15.85 -37.73 -14.56
CA LYS A 43 -15.82 -37.87 -13.10
C LYS A 43 -14.60 -37.19 -12.45
N SER A 44 -14.21 -36.06 -13.00
CA SER A 44 -13.13 -35.21 -12.46
C SER A 44 -11.75 -35.90 -12.38
N GLN A 45 -11.46 -36.79 -13.29
CA GLN A 45 -10.12 -37.36 -13.41
C GLN A 45 -9.15 -36.33 -13.98
N GLY A 46 -8.06 -36.03 -13.25
CA GLY A 46 -7.04 -35.03 -13.59
C GLY A 46 -7.21 -33.67 -12.95
N ALA A 47 -6.40 -32.69 -13.37
CA ALA A 47 -6.48 -31.32 -12.88
C ALA A 47 -7.66 -30.56 -13.52
N PRO A 48 -8.45 -29.80 -12.75
CA PRO A 48 -9.56 -29.02 -13.28
C PRO A 48 -9.05 -27.96 -14.27
N PRO A 49 -9.81 -27.64 -15.34
CA PRO A 49 -9.45 -26.60 -16.28
C PRO A 49 -9.32 -25.25 -15.59
N GLN A 50 -8.25 -24.53 -15.90
CA GLN A 50 -8.03 -23.19 -15.32
C GLN A 50 -8.95 -22.16 -15.98
N ASN A 51 -9.63 -21.36 -15.12
CA ASN A 51 -10.46 -20.28 -15.60
C ASN A 51 -9.59 -19.24 -16.36
N PRO A 52 -9.95 -18.89 -17.61
CA PRO A 52 -9.15 -17.96 -18.40
C PRO A 52 -9.14 -16.55 -17.78
N LYS A 53 -7.95 -16.09 -17.44
CA LYS A 53 -7.74 -14.75 -16.89
C LYS A 53 -7.84 -13.71 -17.99
N ALA A 54 -8.55 -12.62 -17.72
CA ALA A 54 -8.59 -11.46 -18.60
C ALA A 54 -7.21 -10.77 -18.64
N SER A 55 -6.79 -10.30 -19.80
CA SER A 55 -5.60 -9.45 -19.90
C SER A 55 -5.86 -8.08 -19.26
N LEU A 56 -4.89 -7.59 -18.50
CA LEU A 56 -4.97 -6.27 -17.88
C LEU A 56 -4.33 -5.22 -18.79
N TYR A 57 -4.87 -4.01 -18.77
CA TYR A 57 -4.28 -2.85 -19.39
C TYR A 57 -4.26 -1.66 -18.41
N THR A 58 -3.34 -0.73 -18.61
CA THR A 58 -3.19 0.46 -17.78
C THR A 58 -4.45 1.32 -17.86
N CYS A 59 -4.97 1.76 -16.73
CA CYS A 59 -6.07 2.71 -16.67
C CYS A 59 -5.62 4.04 -17.29
N VAL A 60 -6.34 4.53 -18.29
CA VAL A 60 -6.00 5.77 -18.99
C VAL A 60 -6.19 6.99 -18.10
N SER A 61 -7.29 7.03 -17.33
CA SER A 61 -7.67 8.17 -16.49
C SER A 61 -6.65 8.51 -15.40
N CYS A 62 -5.99 7.51 -14.80
CA CYS A 62 -4.98 7.71 -13.79
C CYS A 62 -3.56 7.32 -14.25
N SER A 63 -3.36 7.04 -15.54
CA SER A 63 -2.08 6.61 -16.10
C SER A 63 -1.41 5.46 -15.32
N GLY A 64 -2.22 4.65 -14.63
CA GLY A 64 -1.76 3.48 -13.90
C GLY A 64 -1.42 3.71 -12.41
N SER A 65 -1.51 4.93 -11.90
CA SER A 65 -1.28 5.23 -10.47
C SER A 65 -2.40 4.68 -9.56
N GLY A 66 -3.63 4.63 -10.05
CA GLY A 66 -4.82 4.35 -9.25
C GLY A 66 -5.38 5.57 -8.54
N LEU A 67 -4.71 6.72 -8.62
CA LEU A 67 -5.06 7.97 -7.95
C LEU A 67 -5.30 9.10 -8.96
N ILE A 68 -6.12 10.05 -8.56
CA ILE A 68 -6.37 11.32 -9.25
C ILE A 68 -6.00 12.45 -8.28
N ALA A 69 -5.24 13.42 -8.77
CA ALA A 69 -4.92 14.62 -8.01
C ALA A 69 -6.17 15.50 -7.85
N ASN A 70 -6.37 16.04 -6.65
CA ASN A 70 -7.45 16.94 -6.31
C ASN A 70 -6.93 18.09 -5.42
N ASP A 71 -7.68 19.16 -5.34
CA ASP A 71 -7.37 20.30 -4.46
C ASP A 71 -7.60 19.95 -2.98
N ASN A 72 -8.58 19.09 -2.70
CA ASN A 72 -8.95 18.69 -1.34
C ASN A 72 -9.03 17.16 -1.20
N HIS A 73 -8.83 16.65 0.01
CA HIS A 73 -9.08 15.25 0.31
C HIS A 73 -10.56 14.90 0.12
N PRO A 74 -10.88 13.64 -0.24
CA PRO A 74 -12.25 13.17 -0.30
C PRO A 74 -12.96 13.40 1.05
N LEU A 75 -14.23 13.80 0.98
CA LEU A 75 -15.08 13.92 2.16
C LEU A 75 -15.21 12.55 2.83
N VAL A 76 -15.21 12.55 4.16
CA VAL A 76 -15.42 11.33 4.95
C VAL A 76 -16.88 10.90 4.87
N HIS A 77 -17.14 9.66 4.43
CA HIS A 77 -18.48 9.10 4.25
C HIS A 77 -18.87 8.18 5.41
N ILE A 78 -19.22 8.76 6.56
CA ILE A 78 -19.56 8.02 7.80
C ILE A 78 -20.73 7.04 7.61
N GLY A 79 -21.71 7.37 6.75
CA GLY A 79 -22.88 6.50 6.51
C GLY A 79 -22.61 5.33 5.55
N ASN A 80 -21.51 5.38 4.77
CA ASN A 80 -21.25 4.39 3.71
C ASN A 80 -20.13 3.41 4.07
N TYR A 81 -19.30 3.75 5.06
CA TYR A 81 -18.14 2.96 5.46
C TYR A 81 -18.08 2.77 6.96
N PRO A 82 -17.60 1.62 7.43
CA PRO A 82 -17.35 1.38 8.84
C PRO A 82 -16.25 2.32 9.36
N LYS A 83 -16.36 2.73 10.62
CA LYS A 83 -15.32 3.47 11.34
C LYS A 83 -14.19 2.52 11.71
N LEU A 84 -13.01 2.74 11.14
CA LEU A 84 -11.85 1.87 11.28
C LEU A 84 -10.93 2.34 12.41
N ALA A 85 -10.57 1.43 13.33
CA ALA A 85 -9.47 1.63 14.26
C ALA A 85 -8.20 0.98 13.72
N ILE A 86 -7.15 1.76 13.45
CA ILE A 86 -5.87 1.26 12.97
C ILE A 86 -4.91 1.26 14.14
N ILE A 87 -4.36 0.09 14.51
CA ILE A 87 -3.46 -0.05 15.63
C ILE A 87 -2.01 -0.14 15.17
N GLY A 88 -1.23 0.83 15.59
CA GLY A 88 0.21 0.95 15.30
C GLY A 88 0.53 1.92 14.17
N GLY A 89 1.21 3.01 14.50
CA GLY A 89 1.70 4.03 13.57
C GLY A 89 2.99 3.65 12.84
N GLY A 90 3.24 2.36 12.61
CA GLY A 90 4.32 1.87 11.75
C GLY A 90 4.03 2.10 10.27
N ILE A 91 4.95 1.72 9.37
CA ILE A 91 4.79 1.89 7.92
C ILE A 91 3.46 1.29 7.43
N GLY A 92 3.09 0.09 7.89
CA GLY A 92 1.86 -0.60 7.46
C GLY A 92 0.60 0.15 7.89
N GLY A 93 0.50 0.52 9.18
CA GLY A 93 -0.67 1.24 9.69
C GLY A 93 -0.81 2.63 9.07
N VAL A 94 0.29 3.37 8.91
CA VAL A 94 0.24 4.68 8.24
C VAL A 94 -0.12 4.55 6.76
N ALA A 95 0.39 3.53 6.06
CA ALA A 95 0.01 3.28 4.66
C ALA A 95 -1.49 2.93 4.53
N LEU A 96 -2.04 2.15 5.48
CA LEU A 96 -3.48 1.87 5.52
C LEU A 96 -4.28 3.16 5.80
N ALA A 97 -3.83 4.00 6.73
CA ALA A 97 -4.45 5.30 7.03
C ALA A 97 -4.50 6.20 5.78
N VAL A 98 -3.40 6.31 5.03
CA VAL A 98 -3.34 7.05 3.76
C VAL A 98 -4.31 6.45 2.72
N ALA A 99 -4.37 5.12 2.62
CA ALA A 99 -5.32 4.46 1.71
C ALA A 99 -6.78 4.72 2.09
N CYS A 100 -7.11 4.80 3.37
CA CYS A 100 -8.43 5.20 3.88
C CYS A 100 -8.74 6.67 3.55
N LEU A 101 -7.78 7.57 3.78
CA LEU A 101 -7.90 9.00 3.47
C LEU A 101 -8.28 9.22 2.00
N HIS A 102 -7.57 8.58 1.07
CA HIS A 102 -7.84 8.69 -0.37
C HIS A 102 -9.20 8.13 -0.81
N ARG A 103 -9.90 7.41 0.08
CA ARG A 103 -11.22 6.79 -0.18
C ARG A 103 -12.36 7.44 0.62
N GLY A 104 -12.06 8.41 1.48
CA GLY A 104 -13.06 8.97 2.40
C GLY A 104 -13.57 7.95 3.43
N ILE A 105 -12.79 6.92 3.73
CA ILE A 105 -13.13 5.93 4.77
C ILE A 105 -12.80 6.54 6.14
N PRO A 106 -13.75 6.58 7.09
CA PRO A 106 -13.48 7.11 8.43
C PRO A 106 -12.53 6.19 9.19
N PHE A 107 -11.45 6.76 9.74
CA PHE A 107 -10.47 6.01 10.52
C PHE A 107 -9.87 6.85 11.65
N THR A 108 -9.30 6.14 12.63
CA THR A 108 -8.41 6.70 13.63
C THR A 108 -7.19 5.80 13.76
N LEU A 109 -5.99 6.37 13.70
CA LEU A 109 -4.72 5.66 13.84
C LEU A 109 -4.21 5.84 15.27
N PHE A 110 -4.05 4.74 16.00
CA PHE A 110 -3.56 4.73 17.37
C PHE A 110 -2.12 4.25 17.42
N GLU A 111 -1.23 5.00 18.08
CA GLU A 111 0.16 4.64 18.27
C GLU A 111 0.52 4.73 19.75
N ARG A 112 1.20 3.68 20.27
CA ARG A 112 1.62 3.62 21.66
C ARG A 112 2.75 4.58 22.03
N ASP A 113 3.60 4.94 21.07
CA ASP A 113 4.65 5.92 21.27
C ASP A 113 4.04 7.30 21.48
N SER A 114 4.62 8.11 22.36
CA SER A 114 4.12 9.44 22.68
C SER A 114 4.29 10.45 21.54
N ALA A 115 5.20 10.20 20.61
CA ALA A 115 5.43 11.04 19.43
C ALA A 115 6.18 10.26 18.33
N PHE A 116 6.25 10.85 17.15
CA PHE A 116 6.97 10.26 16.00
C PHE A 116 8.43 9.94 16.30
N HIS A 117 9.12 10.79 17.04
CA HIS A 117 10.56 10.70 17.31
C HIS A 117 10.92 9.89 18.57
N THR A 118 9.95 9.34 19.30
CA THR A 118 10.19 8.58 20.54
C THR A 118 11.12 7.40 20.33
N ARG A 119 11.06 6.78 19.16
CA ARG A 119 11.96 5.69 18.76
C ARG A 119 12.73 6.04 17.49
N SER A 120 14.04 6.09 17.63
CA SER A 120 14.96 6.18 16.49
C SER A 120 15.22 4.78 15.94
N GLN A 121 14.34 4.25 15.07
CA GLN A 121 14.54 2.96 14.43
C GLN A 121 15.10 3.13 13.04
N GLY A 122 16.37 2.81 12.86
CA GLY A 122 17.20 3.34 11.81
C GLY A 122 17.81 2.40 10.79
N TYR A 123 17.24 1.24 10.44
CA TYR A 123 17.75 0.55 9.25
C TYR A 123 17.01 0.97 7.96
N GLY A 124 17.72 0.84 6.84
CA GLY A 124 17.19 1.17 5.53
C GLY A 124 16.39 0.03 4.92
N LEU A 125 15.52 0.40 3.99
CA LEU A 125 14.72 -0.51 3.17
C LEU A 125 15.05 -0.26 1.70
N THR A 126 15.16 -1.33 0.91
CA THR A 126 15.17 -1.24 -0.55
C THR A 126 13.80 -1.62 -1.05
N LEU A 127 13.08 -0.66 -1.61
CA LEU A 127 11.65 -0.79 -1.92
C LEU A 127 11.33 -1.76 -3.06
N GLN A 128 12.28 -2.11 -3.90
CA GLN A 128 12.06 -3.06 -5.01
C GLN A 128 10.69 -2.88 -5.69
N GLN A 129 9.79 -3.87 -5.59
CA GLN A 129 8.43 -3.80 -6.12
C GLN A 129 7.53 -2.83 -5.35
N ALA A 130 7.84 -2.56 -4.08
CA ALA A 130 7.10 -1.63 -3.23
C ALA A 130 7.22 -0.17 -3.70
N SER A 131 8.21 0.19 -4.51
CA SER A 131 8.29 1.53 -5.13
C SER A 131 6.99 1.90 -5.85
N LYS A 132 6.39 0.94 -6.55
CA LYS A 132 5.11 1.15 -7.24
C LYS A 132 3.92 1.25 -6.29
N ALA A 133 3.94 0.52 -5.18
CA ALA A 133 2.90 0.62 -4.16
C ALA A 133 2.91 2.00 -3.48
N ILE A 134 4.09 2.56 -3.26
CA ILE A 134 4.27 3.91 -2.71
C ILE A 134 3.73 4.99 -3.66
N GLU A 135 3.93 4.87 -4.96
CA GLU A 135 3.29 5.74 -5.96
C GLU A 135 1.75 5.66 -5.86
N GLY A 136 1.20 4.45 -5.66
CA GLY A 136 -0.23 4.22 -5.42
C GLY A 136 -0.76 4.76 -4.08
N LEU A 137 0.12 5.28 -3.22
CA LEU A 137 -0.20 6.04 -1.99
C LEU A 137 0.04 7.55 -2.15
N GLY A 138 0.24 8.05 -3.37
CA GLY A 138 0.43 9.48 -3.64
C GLY A 138 1.88 9.97 -3.46
N LEU A 139 2.81 9.11 -3.08
CA LEU A 139 4.22 9.47 -2.93
C LEU A 139 4.97 9.27 -4.25
N LEU A 140 4.88 10.23 -5.15
CA LEU A 140 5.51 10.19 -6.48
C LEU A 140 7.03 10.39 -6.41
N SER A 141 7.52 11.05 -5.36
CA SER A 141 8.94 11.29 -5.11
C SER A 141 9.28 11.05 -3.64
N LEU A 142 10.37 10.35 -3.40
CA LEU A 142 10.92 10.14 -2.06
C LEU A 142 12.20 10.94 -1.93
N LYS A 143 12.10 12.20 -1.48
CA LYS A 143 13.23 13.18 -1.38
C LYS A 143 14.44 12.63 -0.62
N LYS A 144 14.22 11.78 0.39
CA LYS A 144 15.27 11.14 1.21
C LYS A 144 15.66 9.75 0.72
N GLY A 145 15.12 9.32 -0.42
CA GLY A 145 15.45 8.03 -1.02
C GLY A 145 16.63 8.13 -1.98
N VAL A 146 17.45 7.08 -2.02
CA VAL A 146 18.57 6.94 -2.94
C VAL A 146 18.29 5.77 -3.88
N VAL A 147 18.53 5.98 -5.19
CA VAL A 147 18.41 4.89 -6.16
C VAL A 147 19.50 3.86 -5.91
N SER A 148 19.08 2.63 -5.58
CA SER A 148 20.00 1.50 -5.42
C SER A 148 20.40 0.98 -6.80
N THR A 149 21.68 1.06 -7.11
CA THR A 149 22.19 0.76 -8.46
C THR A 149 22.95 -0.55 -8.54
N ARG A 150 23.59 -0.98 -7.44
CA ARG A 150 24.41 -2.19 -7.41
C ARG A 150 24.13 -3.02 -6.18
N HIS A 151 23.96 -4.32 -6.38
CA HIS A 151 23.85 -5.30 -5.32
C HIS A 151 24.98 -6.30 -5.45
N VAL A 152 25.68 -6.55 -4.36
CA VAL A 152 26.82 -7.47 -4.31
C VAL A 152 26.61 -8.45 -3.16
N VAL A 153 26.81 -9.73 -3.45
CA VAL A 153 26.79 -10.79 -2.43
C VAL A 153 28.20 -11.33 -2.25
N HIS A 154 28.62 -11.39 -1.01
CA HIS A 154 29.91 -11.93 -0.61
C HIS A 154 29.74 -13.24 0.15
N ASN A 155 30.71 -14.14 0.04
CA ASN A 155 30.84 -15.26 1.00
C ASN A 155 31.54 -14.78 2.29
N THR A 156 31.66 -15.68 3.27
CA THR A 156 32.31 -15.41 4.54
C THR A 156 33.80 -15.04 4.43
N ALA A 157 34.46 -15.38 3.32
CA ALA A 157 35.85 -15.00 3.02
C ALA A 157 35.96 -13.68 2.23
N GLY A 158 34.86 -12.93 2.08
CA GLY A 158 34.83 -11.64 1.39
C GLY A 158 34.82 -11.74 -0.16
N LYS A 159 34.83 -12.95 -0.72
CA LYS A 159 34.77 -13.14 -2.18
C LYS A 159 33.38 -12.86 -2.71
N ILE A 160 33.30 -12.07 -3.81
CA ILE A 160 32.04 -11.80 -4.51
C ILE A 160 31.58 -13.09 -5.20
N ILE A 161 30.36 -13.55 -4.84
CA ILE A 161 29.70 -14.72 -5.41
C ILE A 161 28.48 -14.38 -6.25
N GLY A 162 28.02 -13.12 -6.20
CA GLY A 162 26.93 -12.62 -7.02
C GLY A 162 26.95 -11.09 -7.11
N GLU A 163 26.61 -10.57 -8.28
CA GLU A 163 26.49 -9.14 -8.51
C GLU A 163 25.38 -8.88 -9.53
N TRP A 164 24.50 -7.89 -9.24
CA TRP A 164 23.47 -7.45 -10.18
C TRP A 164 23.15 -5.96 -9.97
N GLY A 165 22.48 -5.37 -10.97
CA GLY A 165 22.12 -3.95 -10.97
C GLY A 165 22.99 -3.13 -11.94
N PHE A 166 22.91 -1.80 -11.80
CA PHE A 166 23.60 -0.87 -12.65
C PHE A 166 24.86 -0.33 -11.96
N ARG A 167 25.94 -0.19 -12.73
CA ARG A 167 27.15 0.50 -12.28
C ARG A 167 26.99 2.00 -12.51
N LYS A 168 27.16 2.84 -11.48
CA LYS A 168 27.00 4.31 -11.56
C LYS A 168 27.90 4.99 -12.60
N TRP A 169 29.05 4.39 -12.87
CA TRP A 169 30.05 4.92 -13.81
C TRP A 169 29.81 4.55 -15.27
N VAL A 170 28.82 3.71 -15.56
CA VAL A 170 28.39 3.47 -16.94
C VAL A 170 27.42 4.57 -17.30
N GLN A 171 27.80 5.45 -18.23
CA GLN A 171 26.90 6.44 -18.81
C GLN A 171 25.82 5.69 -19.59
N LEU A 172 24.64 5.58 -18.99
CA LEU A 172 23.47 5.06 -19.65
C LEU A 172 22.83 6.21 -20.44
N HIS A 173 22.62 6.04 -21.73
CA HIS A 173 21.75 6.92 -22.49
C HIS A 173 20.37 6.93 -21.82
N GLU A 174 19.72 8.10 -21.74
CA GLU A 174 18.42 8.28 -21.05
C GLU A 174 17.35 7.27 -21.47
N GLN A 175 17.43 6.77 -22.70
CA GLN A 175 16.52 5.77 -23.26
C GLN A 175 16.63 4.36 -22.62
N THR A 176 17.70 4.07 -21.88
CA THR A 176 17.95 2.75 -21.27
C THR A 176 17.72 2.69 -19.77
N LEU A 177 17.21 3.77 -19.16
CA LEU A 177 16.88 3.78 -17.74
C LEU A 177 15.80 2.70 -17.45
N PRO A 178 16.02 1.85 -16.46
CA PRO A 178 15.05 0.80 -16.14
C PRO A 178 13.73 1.42 -15.70
N LYS A 179 12.62 0.86 -16.17
CA LYS A 179 11.25 1.24 -15.78
C LYS A 179 10.99 1.11 -14.27
N ARG A 180 11.83 0.40 -13.56
CA ARG A 180 11.76 0.19 -12.11
C ARG A 180 13.03 0.69 -11.46
N ARG A 181 12.91 1.66 -10.56
CA ARG A 181 14.01 2.15 -9.74
C ARG A 181 13.90 1.52 -8.36
N ASN A 182 14.91 0.75 -7.95
CA ASN A 182 15.01 0.30 -6.57
C ASN A 182 15.43 1.50 -5.72
N ILE A 183 14.56 1.96 -4.85
CA ILE A 183 14.84 3.09 -3.95
C ILE A 183 15.22 2.52 -2.59
N HIS A 184 16.39 2.92 -2.11
CA HIS A 184 16.83 2.69 -0.74
C HIS A 184 16.47 3.91 0.11
N ILE A 185 15.76 3.69 1.21
CA ILE A 185 15.29 4.76 2.11
C ILE A 185 15.30 4.26 3.56
N SER A 186 15.54 5.14 4.53
CA SER A 186 15.39 4.75 5.94
C SER A 186 13.92 4.50 6.27
N ARG A 187 13.65 3.56 7.18
CA ARG A 187 12.28 3.28 7.66
C ARG A 187 11.60 4.54 8.20
N GLN A 188 12.33 5.35 8.96
CA GLN A 188 11.80 6.59 9.54
C GLN A 188 11.47 7.62 8.46
N SER A 189 12.31 7.78 7.44
CA SER A 189 12.01 8.69 6.35
C SER A 189 10.80 8.28 5.52
N LEU A 190 10.61 6.97 5.28
CA LEU A 190 9.43 6.47 4.60
C LEU A 190 8.16 6.64 5.45
N ARG A 191 8.26 6.31 6.75
CA ARG A 191 7.15 6.51 7.71
C ARG A 191 6.74 7.97 7.80
N LEU A 192 7.71 8.90 7.86
CA LEU A 192 7.44 10.34 7.88
C LEU A 192 6.74 10.80 6.61
N ALA A 193 7.25 10.42 5.44
CA ALA A 193 6.65 10.79 4.16
C ALA A 193 5.20 10.30 4.03
N LEU A 194 4.88 9.12 4.58
CA LEU A 194 3.50 8.61 4.65
C LEU A 194 2.64 9.41 5.64
N LEU A 195 3.17 9.75 6.82
CA LEU A 195 2.46 10.57 7.82
C LEU A 195 2.15 11.96 7.30
N GLU A 196 3.07 12.57 6.56
CA GLU A 196 2.89 13.88 5.93
C GLU A 196 1.70 13.91 4.95
N GLN A 197 1.35 12.76 4.32
CA GLN A 197 0.16 12.64 3.47
C GLN A 197 -1.16 12.77 4.27
N LEU A 198 -1.17 12.49 5.58
CA LEU A 198 -2.36 12.64 6.42
C LEU A 198 -2.65 14.10 6.75
N GLY A 199 -1.72 15.01 6.46
CA GLY A 199 -1.86 16.43 6.76
C GLY A 199 -1.94 16.74 8.26
N GLN A 200 -2.58 17.85 8.59
CA GLN A 200 -2.80 18.28 9.99
C GLN A 200 -4.08 17.69 10.60
N CYS A 201 -4.63 16.61 10.03
CA CYS A 201 -5.83 15.98 10.55
C CYS A 201 -5.54 15.32 11.90
N ASP A 202 -6.38 15.55 12.91
CA ASP A 202 -6.29 14.91 14.25
C ASP A 202 -6.72 13.42 14.24
N VAL A 203 -6.29 12.70 13.19
CA VAL A 203 -6.59 11.28 12.98
C VAL A 203 -5.56 10.35 13.62
N VAL A 204 -4.40 10.88 14.04
CA VAL A 204 -3.34 10.11 14.69
C VAL A 204 -3.39 10.39 16.20
N LYS A 205 -3.65 9.35 16.98
CA LYS A 205 -3.67 9.40 18.45
C LYS A 205 -2.40 8.76 18.98
N TRP A 206 -1.47 9.61 19.41
CA TRP A 206 -0.24 9.19 20.08
C TRP A 206 -0.49 8.81 21.53
N ASP A 207 0.45 8.04 22.13
CA ASP A 207 0.37 7.58 23.52
C ASP A 207 -0.85 6.68 23.81
N HIS A 208 -1.37 5.99 22.78
CA HIS A 208 -2.49 5.07 22.89
C HIS A 208 -2.00 3.64 22.71
N GLN A 209 -1.76 2.92 23.78
CA GLN A 209 -1.39 1.52 23.76
C GLN A 209 -2.66 0.65 23.87
N LEU A 210 -3.01 -0.05 22.78
CA LEU A 210 -4.08 -1.05 22.86
C LEU A 210 -3.65 -2.18 23.82
N ILE A 211 -4.45 -2.48 24.84
CA ILE A 211 -4.20 -3.51 25.84
C ILE A 211 -5.17 -4.69 25.71
N ASP A 212 -6.39 -4.46 25.24
CA ASP A 212 -7.40 -5.49 25.03
C ASP A 212 -8.44 -5.04 24.00
N PHE A 213 -9.18 -5.98 23.42
CA PHE A 213 -10.34 -5.70 22.59
C PHE A 213 -11.39 -6.81 22.74
N LYS A 214 -12.67 -6.47 22.55
CA LYS A 214 -13.79 -7.40 22.63
C LYS A 214 -14.81 -7.11 21.56
N GLU A 215 -15.36 -8.15 20.95
CA GLU A 215 -16.52 -7.99 20.07
C GLU A 215 -17.72 -7.50 20.88
N ALA A 216 -18.33 -6.41 20.45
CA ALA A 216 -19.51 -5.86 21.07
C ALA A 216 -20.77 -6.65 20.62
N LYS A 217 -21.74 -6.79 21.51
CA LYS A 217 -22.99 -7.54 21.24
C LYS A 217 -23.86 -6.90 20.15
N ASP A 218 -23.69 -5.61 19.91
CA ASP A 218 -24.45 -4.73 19.02
C ASP A 218 -23.75 -4.42 17.68
N CYS A 219 -22.86 -5.29 17.24
CA CYS A 219 -21.94 -5.09 16.12
C CYS A 219 -20.90 -3.99 16.40
N GLY A 220 -19.64 -4.34 16.19
CA GLY A 220 -18.49 -3.45 16.45
C GLY A 220 -17.53 -4.06 17.45
N ILE A 221 -16.55 -3.27 17.85
CA ILE A 221 -15.46 -3.71 18.71
C ILE A 221 -15.24 -2.69 19.81
N ASP A 222 -15.22 -3.14 21.06
CA ASP A 222 -14.79 -2.35 22.20
C ASP A 222 -13.28 -2.47 22.34
N LEU A 223 -12.58 -1.33 22.31
CA LEU A 223 -11.13 -1.21 22.34
C LEU A 223 -10.71 -0.60 23.69
N TYR A 224 -9.77 -1.24 24.37
CA TYR A 224 -9.25 -0.76 25.66
C TYR A 224 -7.83 -0.26 25.48
N PHE A 225 -7.63 1.04 25.72
CA PHE A 225 -6.34 1.68 25.57
C PHE A 225 -5.80 2.11 26.92
N LYS A 226 -4.48 1.97 27.10
CA LYS A 226 -3.72 2.63 28.16
C LYS A 226 -3.15 3.94 27.62
N VAL A 227 -3.54 5.07 28.24
CA VAL A 227 -3.11 6.42 27.87
C VAL A 227 -2.64 7.11 29.13
N LYS A 228 -1.38 7.54 29.21
CA LYS A 228 -0.78 8.18 30.40
C LYS A 228 -0.99 7.42 31.72
N GLY A 229 -1.10 6.11 31.64
CA GLY A 229 -1.32 5.25 32.80
C GLY A 229 -2.78 4.89 33.09
N GLU A 230 -3.74 5.60 32.53
CA GLU A 230 -5.18 5.36 32.70
C GLU A 230 -5.74 4.49 31.57
N ILE A 231 -6.86 3.81 31.83
CA ILE A 231 -7.53 2.94 30.84
C ILE A 231 -8.75 3.68 30.29
N TYR A 232 -8.79 3.78 28.97
CA TYR A 232 -9.90 4.36 28.22
C TYR A 232 -10.53 3.29 27.32
N ASN A 233 -11.86 3.35 27.20
CA ASN A 233 -12.62 2.50 26.28
C ASN A 233 -13.12 3.33 25.10
N LEU A 234 -12.93 2.83 23.89
CA LEU A 234 -13.42 3.40 22.64
C LEU A 234 -14.11 2.32 21.81
N LYS A 235 -15.13 2.73 21.02
CA LYS A 235 -15.80 1.83 20.07
C LYS A 235 -15.33 2.10 18.64
N ALA A 236 -15.19 1.01 17.88
CA ALA A 236 -14.97 1.04 16.44
C ALA A 236 -15.82 -0.03 15.76
N ASP A 237 -16.06 0.12 14.48
CA ASP A 237 -16.81 -0.89 13.70
C ASP A 237 -15.87 -2.01 13.24
N LEU A 238 -14.60 -1.68 12.97
CA LEU A 238 -13.53 -2.60 12.54
C LEU A 238 -12.19 -2.27 13.21
N LEU A 239 -11.40 -3.32 13.44
CA LEU A 239 -10.03 -3.28 13.96
C LEU A 239 -9.05 -3.79 12.89
#